data_d514c5a2346458512d66a19898d723bc
#
_entry.id   d514c5a2346458512d66a19898d723bc
#
_cell.length_a   1.000
_cell.length_b   1.000
_cell.length_c   1.000
_cell.angle_alpha   90.00
_cell.angle_beta   90.00
_cell.angle_gamma   90.00
#
_symmetry.space_group_name_H-M   'P 1'
#
loop_
_entity.id
_entity.type
_entity.pdbx_description
1 polymer ?
#
loop_
_entity_poly.entity_id
_entity_poly.type
_entity_poly.pdbx_seq_one_letter_code
_entity_poly.pdbx_strand_id
1 'polypeptide(L)'
;MSLLAGNAFAADSIPASLTGAKGDPARGRAIVANRQVGLCLLCHSGPFPEERFQGNLAPDLTSVGARYSEGQIRQRMVDSRKVNPQTIMPAYYESEGFARVAPAYRGKTILSAEQIEDVVAYLATLR
;
A
#
# COMPACT_ATOMS: atom_id res chain seq x y z
N MET A 1 -32.06 20.76 17.84
CA MET A 1 -30.75 21.02 17.19
C MET A 1 -30.13 19.68 16.79
N SER A 2 -30.21 19.36 15.52
CA SER A 2 -29.58 18.13 14.99
C SER A 2 -28.09 18.40 14.80
N LEU A 3 -27.28 17.80 15.63
CA LEU A 3 -25.84 17.74 15.41
C LEU A 3 -25.63 16.76 14.25
N LEU A 4 -25.44 17.28 13.05
CA LEU A 4 -24.84 16.54 11.97
C LEU A 4 -23.41 16.20 12.40
N ALA A 5 -23.24 14.99 12.94
CA ALA A 5 -21.93 14.40 13.04
C ALA A 5 -21.42 14.23 11.60
N GLY A 6 -20.68 15.22 11.13
CA GLY A 6 -19.94 15.10 9.90
C GLY A 6 -19.01 13.89 10.05
N ASN A 7 -19.26 12.86 9.25
CA ASN A 7 -18.25 11.82 9.04
C ASN A 7 -17.03 12.51 8.44
N ALA A 8 -16.11 12.92 9.30
CA ALA A 8 -14.76 13.21 8.87
C ALA A 8 -14.21 11.88 8.35
N PHE A 9 -14.31 11.65 7.03
CA PHE A 9 -13.51 10.61 6.39
C PHE A 9 -12.08 10.94 6.75
N ALA A 10 -11.44 10.04 7.51
CA ALA A 10 -10.04 10.19 7.82
C ALA A 10 -9.31 10.33 6.48
N ALA A 11 -8.56 11.41 6.29
CA ALA A 11 -7.82 11.70 5.06
C ALA A 11 -6.79 10.60 4.73
N ASP A 12 -6.61 9.63 5.65
CA ASP A 12 -5.69 8.51 5.57
C ASP A 12 -6.34 7.20 5.12
N SER A 13 -7.58 7.23 4.63
CA SER A 13 -8.31 5.99 4.30
C SER A 13 -9.06 6.08 2.97
N ILE A 14 -8.98 4.99 2.18
CA ILE A 14 -9.84 4.71 1.04
C ILE A 14 -10.65 3.46 1.39
N PRO A 15 -11.89 3.59 1.90
CA PRO A 15 -12.67 2.45 2.36
C PRO A 15 -13.10 1.49 1.26
N ALA A 16 -13.36 2.00 0.06
CA ALA A 16 -13.85 1.19 -1.06
C ALA A 16 -12.69 0.50 -1.79
N SER A 17 -12.87 -0.78 -2.13
CA SER A 17 -11.96 -1.50 -3.01
C SER A 17 -11.82 -0.80 -4.37
N LEU A 18 -10.61 -0.76 -4.91
CA LEU A 18 -10.35 -0.18 -6.24
C LEU A 18 -10.99 -0.98 -7.37
N THR A 19 -11.25 -2.27 -7.14
CA THR A 19 -11.85 -3.17 -8.14
C THR A 19 -13.31 -3.49 -7.85
N GLY A 20 -13.82 -3.09 -6.67
CA GLY A 20 -15.13 -3.50 -6.19
C GLY A 20 -15.18 -4.90 -5.60
N ALA A 21 -14.04 -5.63 -5.57
CA ALA A 21 -13.92 -6.98 -5.05
C ALA A 21 -12.76 -7.06 -4.04
N LYS A 22 -12.73 -8.14 -3.25
CA LYS A 22 -11.58 -8.46 -2.41
C LYS A 22 -10.44 -9.01 -3.24
N GLY A 23 -9.21 -8.65 -2.87
CA GLY A 23 -8.01 -9.23 -3.44
C GLY A 23 -7.72 -10.63 -2.89
N ASP A 24 -6.72 -11.26 -3.49
CA ASP A 24 -6.23 -12.59 -3.09
C ASP A 24 -4.99 -12.44 -2.21
N PRO A 25 -5.04 -12.90 -0.94
CA PRO A 25 -3.89 -12.75 -0.03
C PRO A 25 -2.63 -13.49 -0.50
N ALA A 26 -2.77 -14.62 -1.16
CA ALA A 26 -1.61 -15.39 -1.63
C ALA A 26 -0.89 -14.67 -2.77
N ARG A 27 -1.64 -14.10 -3.72
CA ARG A 27 -1.06 -13.23 -4.76
C ARG A 27 -0.46 -11.97 -4.16
N GLY A 28 -1.12 -11.40 -3.16
CA GLY A 28 -0.60 -10.22 -2.44
C GLY A 28 0.74 -10.50 -1.78
N ARG A 29 0.88 -11.64 -1.11
CA ARG A 29 2.16 -12.03 -0.50
C ARG A 29 3.27 -12.16 -1.54
N ALA A 30 2.97 -12.77 -2.67
CA ALA A 30 3.94 -12.90 -3.75
C ALA A 30 4.42 -11.55 -4.28
N ILE A 31 3.52 -10.57 -4.38
CA ILE A 31 3.87 -9.20 -4.79
C ILE A 31 4.77 -8.52 -3.74
N VAL A 32 4.40 -8.60 -2.46
CA VAL A 32 5.17 -7.98 -1.36
C VAL A 32 6.57 -8.58 -1.28
N ALA A 33 6.69 -9.89 -1.42
CA ALA A 33 7.98 -10.58 -1.39
C ALA A 33 8.83 -10.35 -2.65
N ASN A 34 8.24 -9.90 -3.75
CA ASN A 34 8.94 -9.69 -5.01
C ASN A 34 9.60 -8.31 -5.05
N ARG A 35 10.92 -8.28 -5.00
CA ARG A 35 11.73 -7.04 -4.95
C ARG A 35 11.64 -6.21 -6.23
N GLN A 36 11.21 -6.80 -7.35
CA GLN A 36 11.11 -6.13 -8.65
C GLN A 36 9.71 -5.62 -8.95
N VAL A 37 8.68 -6.19 -8.32
CA VAL A 37 7.27 -5.83 -8.53
C VAL A 37 6.76 -4.95 -7.41
N GLY A 38 6.75 -5.46 -6.17
CA GLY A 38 6.23 -4.72 -5.02
C GLY A 38 7.19 -3.71 -4.44
N LEU A 39 8.48 -3.96 -4.52
CA LEU A 39 9.55 -3.11 -3.99
C LEU A 39 9.51 -2.93 -2.46
N CYS A 40 8.63 -3.64 -1.77
CA CYS A 40 8.34 -3.43 -0.35
C CYS A 40 9.56 -3.72 0.53
N LEU A 41 10.22 -4.84 0.29
CA LEU A 41 11.33 -5.31 1.13
C LEU A 41 12.64 -4.56 0.88
N LEU A 42 12.68 -3.62 -0.05
CA LEU A 42 13.79 -2.67 -0.16
C LEU A 42 13.83 -1.71 1.04
N CYS A 43 12.69 -1.46 1.66
CA CYS A 43 12.56 -0.53 2.78
C CYS A 43 11.99 -1.19 4.04
N HIS A 44 11.04 -2.12 3.89
CA HIS A 44 10.37 -2.81 4.99
C HIS A 44 10.99 -4.18 5.28
N SER A 45 10.87 -4.60 6.52
CA SER A 45 11.02 -6.00 6.94
C SER A 45 9.64 -6.62 7.18
N GLY A 46 9.58 -7.95 7.28
CA GLY A 46 8.34 -8.66 7.55
C GLY A 46 8.53 -10.18 7.64
N PRO A 47 7.43 -10.94 7.69
CA PRO A 47 7.45 -12.39 7.90
C PRO A 47 7.79 -13.15 6.61
N PHE A 48 8.99 -12.92 6.07
CA PHE A 48 9.47 -13.52 4.82
C PHE A 48 10.81 -14.23 5.09
N PRO A 49 10.77 -15.44 5.69
CA PRO A 49 12.02 -16.14 6.04
C PRO A 49 12.86 -16.53 4.83
N GLU A 50 12.24 -16.63 3.65
CA GLU A 50 12.93 -16.88 2.38
C GLU A 50 13.73 -15.69 1.87
N GLU A 51 13.43 -14.47 2.36
CA GLU A 51 14.13 -13.25 1.95
C GLU A 51 15.18 -12.86 2.99
N ARG A 52 16.45 -13.07 2.64
CA ARG A 52 17.58 -12.86 3.56
C ARG A 52 17.89 -11.38 3.83
N PHE A 53 17.64 -10.52 2.84
CA PHE A 53 17.99 -9.11 2.90
C PHE A 53 16.73 -8.26 2.82
N GLN A 54 16.24 -7.88 4.00
CA GLN A 54 15.08 -7.02 4.13
C GLN A 54 15.50 -5.64 4.60
N GLY A 55 14.76 -4.60 4.14
CA GLY A 55 15.04 -3.22 4.48
C GLY A 55 14.76 -2.89 5.96
N ASN A 56 15.31 -1.77 6.40
CA ASN A 56 15.10 -1.25 7.74
C ASN A 56 14.79 0.26 7.73
N LEU A 57 14.47 0.82 6.57
CA LEU A 57 14.13 2.24 6.42
C LEU A 57 12.67 2.53 6.76
N ALA A 58 11.82 1.53 6.75
CA ALA A 58 10.39 1.63 7.00
C ALA A 58 9.97 0.61 8.08
N PRO A 59 8.78 0.78 8.69
CA PRO A 59 8.32 -0.11 9.76
C PRO A 59 8.21 -1.57 9.32
N ASP A 60 8.45 -2.49 10.25
CA ASP A 60 8.22 -3.92 10.05
C ASP A 60 6.73 -4.18 9.77
N LEU A 61 6.46 -5.06 8.79
CA LEU A 61 5.10 -5.34 8.33
C LEU A 61 4.38 -6.42 9.14
N THR A 62 5.05 -7.08 10.08
CA THR A 62 4.52 -8.28 10.77
C THR A 62 3.16 -8.05 11.42
N SER A 63 2.88 -6.85 11.92
CA SER A 63 1.62 -6.52 12.60
C SER A 63 0.86 -5.38 11.93
N VAL A 64 1.09 -5.14 10.65
CA VAL A 64 0.50 -3.99 9.94
C VAL A 64 -1.03 -4.05 9.91
N GLY A 65 -1.61 -5.23 9.77
CA GLY A 65 -3.05 -5.44 9.78
C GLY A 65 -3.72 -5.25 11.14
N ALA A 66 -2.95 -5.25 12.23
CA ALA A 66 -3.45 -4.90 13.56
C ALA A 66 -3.41 -3.38 13.80
N ARG A 67 -2.50 -2.67 13.13
CA ARG A 67 -2.35 -1.21 13.27
C ARG A 67 -3.28 -0.41 12.38
N TYR A 68 -3.60 -0.94 11.21
CA TYR A 68 -4.35 -0.22 10.17
C TYR A 68 -5.51 -1.06 9.63
N SER A 69 -6.62 -0.40 9.31
CA SER A 69 -7.71 -0.98 8.53
C SER A 69 -7.30 -1.20 7.07
N GLU A 70 -8.07 -2.02 6.36
CA GLU A 70 -7.86 -2.21 4.90
C GLU A 70 -7.86 -0.88 4.15
N GLY A 71 -8.79 0.02 4.49
CA GLY A 71 -8.86 1.35 3.86
C GLY A 71 -7.63 2.21 4.13
N GLN A 72 -7.08 2.13 5.32
CA GLN A 72 -5.84 2.83 5.68
C GLN A 72 -4.63 2.25 4.97
N ILE A 73 -4.56 0.93 4.85
CA ILE A 73 -3.51 0.25 4.07
C ILE A 73 -3.64 0.65 2.60
N ARG A 74 -4.85 0.64 2.06
CA ARG A 74 -5.13 1.01 0.67
C ARG A 74 -4.67 2.44 0.36
N GLN A 75 -5.00 3.40 1.23
CA GLN A 75 -4.54 4.78 1.05
C GLN A 75 -3.01 4.88 0.99
N ARG A 76 -2.32 4.15 1.87
CA ARG A 76 -0.85 4.13 1.89
C ARG A 76 -0.25 3.49 0.66
N MET A 77 -0.93 2.52 0.06
CA MET A 77 -0.51 1.90 -1.20
C MET A 77 -0.80 2.79 -2.41
N VAL A 78 -1.98 3.40 -2.45
CA VAL A 78 -2.36 4.27 -3.57
C VAL A 78 -1.47 5.49 -3.63
N ASP A 79 -1.42 6.25 -2.55
CA ASP A 79 -0.56 7.44 -2.44
C ASP A 79 -0.30 7.80 -0.97
N SER A 80 0.82 7.34 -0.44
CA SER A 80 1.20 7.60 0.94
C SER A 80 1.47 9.09 1.24
N ARG A 81 1.67 9.92 0.21
CA ARG A 81 1.83 11.38 0.38
C ARG A 81 0.59 12.05 0.93
N LYS A 82 -0.60 11.44 0.74
CA LYS A 82 -1.86 11.92 1.31
C LYS A 82 -1.89 11.80 2.84
N VAL A 83 -1.13 10.87 3.38
CA VAL A 83 -0.98 10.66 4.84
C VAL A 83 0.21 11.44 5.38
N ASN A 84 1.34 11.36 4.69
CA ASN A 84 2.58 12.02 5.06
C ASN A 84 3.26 12.60 3.82
N PRO A 85 3.20 13.92 3.60
CA PRO A 85 3.83 14.55 2.44
C PRO A 85 5.35 14.38 2.36
N GLN A 86 6.00 14.00 3.47
CA GLN A 86 7.45 13.79 3.55
C GLN A 86 7.85 12.32 3.31
N THR A 87 6.88 11.45 3.00
CA THR A 87 7.16 10.02 2.80
C THR A 87 8.09 9.77 1.61
N ILE A 88 8.95 8.78 1.75
CA ILE A 88 9.74 8.24 0.64
C ILE A 88 9.08 7.01 0.01
N MET A 89 7.96 6.52 0.58
CA MET A 89 7.22 5.40 0.02
C MET A 89 6.63 5.78 -1.34
N PRO A 90 6.83 4.97 -2.38
CA PRO A 90 6.26 5.24 -3.69
C PRO A 90 4.73 5.31 -3.66
N ALA A 91 4.15 6.15 -4.50
CA ALA A 91 2.72 6.13 -4.79
C ALA A 91 2.47 5.06 -5.86
N TYR A 92 1.94 3.91 -5.45
CA TYR A 92 1.84 2.74 -6.33
C TYR A 92 0.72 2.83 -7.36
N TYR A 93 -0.26 3.71 -7.13
CA TYR A 93 -1.44 3.83 -7.99
C TYR A 93 -1.69 5.26 -8.49
N GLU A 94 -0.65 6.07 -8.54
CA GLU A 94 -0.68 7.41 -9.14
C GLU A 94 0.29 7.47 -10.32
N SER A 95 -0.14 8.05 -11.43
CA SER A 95 0.66 8.16 -12.65
C SER A 95 1.08 9.59 -12.97
N GLU A 96 0.58 10.57 -12.23
CA GLU A 96 0.81 12.01 -12.45
C GLU A 96 1.39 12.69 -11.21
N GLY A 97 1.90 13.90 -11.39
CA GLY A 97 2.44 14.70 -10.30
C GLY A 97 3.87 14.35 -9.90
N PHE A 98 4.62 13.67 -10.77
CA PHE A 98 6.01 13.29 -10.54
C PHE A 98 6.96 14.04 -11.46
N ALA A 99 8.08 14.51 -10.91
CA ALA A 99 9.05 15.31 -11.65
C ALA A 99 10.04 14.46 -12.47
N ARG A 100 10.37 13.26 -11.99
CA ARG A 100 11.37 12.37 -12.59
C ARG A 100 10.84 10.95 -12.63
N VAL A 101 10.31 10.58 -13.78
CA VAL A 101 9.73 9.25 -13.99
C VAL A 101 10.55 8.51 -15.04
N ALA A 102 10.98 7.29 -14.71
CA ALA A 102 11.64 6.42 -15.68
C ALA A 102 10.72 6.17 -16.87
N PRO A 103 11.24 6.12 -18.11
CA PRO A 103 10.40 5.99 -19.31
C PRO A 103 9.41 4.82 -19.27
N ALA A 104 9.79 3.70 -18.66
CA ALA A 104 8.93 2.52 -18.53
C ALA A 104 7.68 2.77 -17.69
N TYR A 105 7.68 3.79 -16.81
CA TYR A 105 6.57 4.08 -15.88
C TYR A 105 5.79 5.35 -16.26
N ARG A 106 6.18 6.06 -17.29
CA ARG A 106 5.49 7.30 -17.71
C ARG A 106 4.04 7.00 -18.07
N GLY A 107 3.10 7.69 -17.41
CA GLY A 107 1.68 7.51 -17.59
C GLY A 107 1.14 6.17 -17.06
N LYS A 108 1.94 5.43 -16.29
CA LYS A 108 1.58 4.13 -15.74
C LYS A 108 1.68 4.14 -14.22
N THR A 109 0.88 3.29 -13.58
CA THR A 109 1.01 2.99 -12.16
C THR A 109 2.06 1.90 -11.95
N ILE A 110 2.66 1.86 -10.75
CA ILE A 110 3.61 0.79 -10.40
C ILE A 110 2.89 -0.55 -10.30
N LEU A 111 1.71 -0.55 -9.67
CA LEU A 111 0.84 -1.71 -9.54
C LEU A 111 -0.53 -1.43 -10.17
N SER A 112 -1.20 -2.46 -10.64
CA SER A 112 -2.59 -2.38 -11.09
C SER A 112 -3.55 -2.31 -9.91
N ALA A 113 -4.82 -1.96 -10.16
CA ALA A 113 -5.86 -1.98 -9.14
C ALA A 113 -6.00 -3.36 -8.49
N GLU A 114 -5.99 -4.43 -9.29
CA GLU A 114 -6.04 -5.81 -8.80
C GLU A 114 -4.85 -6.14 -7.91
N GLN A 115 -3.65 -5.74 -8.30
CA GLN A 115 -2.45 -5.97 -7.51
C GLN A 115 -2.49 -5.22 -6.19
N ILE A 116 -2.98 -3.96 -6.17
CA ILE A 116 -3.18 -3.21 -4.94
C ILE A 116 -4.13 -3.96 -4.01
N GLU A 117 -5.28 -4.44 -4.52
CA GLU A 117 -6.25 -5.16 -3.69
C GLU A 117 -5.71 -6.48 -3.17
N ASP A 118 -4.91 -7.20 -3.95
CA ASP A 118 -4.22 -8.40 -3.51
C ASP A 118 -3.25 -8.10 -2.35
N VAL A 119 -2.46 -7.04 -2.46
CA VAL A 119 -1.55 -6.60 -1.40
C VAL A 119 -2.31 -6.18 -0.14
N VAL A 120 -3.38 -5.39 -0.29
CA VAL A 120 -4.24 -4.98 0.84
C VAL A 120 -4.80 -6.20 1.56
N ALA A 121 -5.32 -7.18 0.80
CA ALA A 121 -5.87 -8.41 1.38
C ALA A 121 -4.80 -9.18 2.16
N TYR A 122 -3.58 -9.27 1.65
CA TYR A 122 -2.49 -9.95 2.34
C TYR A 122 -2.05 -9.19 3.60
N LEU A 123 -1.76 -7.90 3.49
CA LEU A 123 -1.28 -7.10 4.63
C LEU A 123 -2.30 -7.06 5.77
N ALA A 124 -3.59 -7.06 5.46
CA ALA A 124 -4.66 -7.12 6.48
C ALA A 124 -4.62 -8.41 7.29
N THR A 125 -4.03 -9.50 6.78
CA THR A 125 -3.87 -10.76 7.52
C THR A 125 -2.75 -10.71 8.56
N LEU A 126 -1.83 -9.76 8.46
CA LEU A 126 -0.66 -9.63 9.34
C LEU A 126 -1.04 -8.89 10.63
N ARG A 127 -1.52 -9.64 11.60
CA ARG A 127 -2.05 -9.11 12.86
C ARG A 127 -1.20 -9.49 14.06
#